data_dd4f7579fb00126e56c82aa8811c610a
#
_entry.id   dd4f7579fb00126e56c82aa8811c610a
#
_cell.length_a   1.000
_cell.length_b   1.000
_cell.length_c   1.000
_cell.angle_alpha   90.00
_cell.angle_beta   90.00
_cell.angle_gamma   90.00
#
_symmetry.space_group_name_H-M   'P 1'
#
loop_
_entity.id
_entity.type
_entity.pdbx_description
1 polymer ?
#
loop_
_entity_poly.entity_id
_entity_poly.type
_entity_poly.pdbx_seq_one_letter_code
_entity_poly.pdbx_strand_id
1 'polypeptide(L)'
;EADNGLQNRPGTLAMARTMVVDSATAQFFINVADNGSLNHRDKTPQGYGYAVFGKVSEGMDVVDKIAAVKTGTQKGFRDVPETSVVIKSMKVLP
;
A
#
# COMPACT_ATOMS: atom_id res chain seq x y z
N GLU A 1 3.37 8.24 11.84
CA GLU A 1 4.09 9.03 10.83
C GLU A 1 3.22 9.42 9.62
N ALA A 2 1.95 8.99 9.61
CA ALA A 2 1.03 9.35 8.52
C ALA A 2 0.73 10.86 8.47
N ASP A 3 1.03 11.57 9.54
CA ASP A 3 0.88 13.03 9.65
C ASP A 3 2.06 13.81 9.01
N ASN A 4 2.83 13.16 8.15
CA ASN A 4 4.00 13.76 7.48
C ASN A 4 3.64 14.69 6.30
N GLY A 5 2.36 14.89 6.01
CA GLY A 5 1.89 15.74 4.90
C GLY A 5 1.84 15.06 3.54
N LEU A 6 2.31 13.82 3.42
CA LEU A 6 2.25 13.06 2.18
C LEU A 6 0.88 12.39 2.02
N GLN A 7 0.39 12.31 0.78
CA GLN A 7 -0.94 11.80 0.49
C GLN A 7 -0.88 10.48 -0.26
N ASN A 8 -1.90 9.63 -0.04
CA ASN A 8 -2.06 8.34 -0.72
C ASN A 8 -2.62 8.55 -2.12
N ARG A 9 -1.75 8.94 -3.05
CA ARG A 9 -2.06 9.20 -4.47
C ARG A 9 -1.59 8.03 -5.34
N PRO A 10 -2.06 7.93 -6.59
CA PRO A 10 -1.59 6.88 -7.50
C PRO A 10 -0.06 6.83 -7.58
N GLY A 11 0.50 5.63 -7.46
CA GLY A 11 1.94 5.40 -7.52
C GLY A 11 2.68 5.59 -6.22
N THR A 12 2.03 6.00 -5.13
CA THR A 12 2.70 6.12 -3.82
C THR A 12 2.73 4.78 -3.08
N LEU A 13 3.77 4.61 -2.26
CA LEU A 13 3.93 3.45 -1.37
C LEU A 13 3.62 3.87 0.06
N ALA A 14 2.82 3.07 0.75
CA ALA A 14 2.43 3.35 2.12
C ALA A 14 2.52 2.08 2.98
N MET A 15 2.70 2.28 4.28
CA MET A 15 2.82 1.17 5.22
C MET A 15 1.45 0.63 5.61
N ALA A 16 1.27 -0.67 5.49
CA ALA A 16 0.08 -1.36 6.03
C ALA A 16 0.18 -1.43 7.56
N ARG A 17 -0.97 -1.35 8.22
CA ARG A 17 -1.08 -1.45 9.68
C ARG A 17 -2.46 -1.99 10.08
N THR A 18 -2.59 -2.34 11.35
CA THR A 18 -3.90 -2.62 11.95
C THR A 18 -4.55 -1.30 12.45
N MET A 19 -5.66 -1.38 13.16
CA MET A 19 -6.29 -0.20 13.77
C MET A 19 -5.46 0.39 14.93
N VAL A 20 -4.42 -0.29 15.38
CA VAL A 20 -3.43 0.31 16.29
C VAL A 20 -2.52 1.21 15.45
N VAL A 21 -2.48 2.50 15.77
CA VAL A 21 -1.82 3.52 14.94
C VAL A 21 -0.34 3.21 14.69
N ASP A 22 0.37 2.70 15.68
CA ASP A 22 1.80 2.41 15.60
C ASP A 22 2.10 0.92 15.35
N SER A 23 1.20 0.20 14.68
CA SER A 23 1.34 -1.25 14.48
C SER A 23 2.05 -1.63 13.17
N ALA A 24 2.39 -0.67 12.32
CA ALA A 24 3.09 -0.96 11.07
C ALA A 24 4.47 -1.57 11.33
N THR A 25 4.81 -2.63 10.60
CA THR A 25 6.11 -3.31 10.72
C THR A 25 6.81 -3.41 9.37
N ALA A 26 6.42 -4.37 8.53
CA ALA A 26 7.13 -4.66 7.28
C ALA A 26 6.23 -4.72 6.05
N GLN A 27 4.92 -4.79 6.22
CA GLN A 27 4.00 -4.86 5.10
C GLN A 27 3.72 -3.48 4.53
N PHE A 28 3.73 -3.37 3.21
CA PHE A 28 3.44 -2.13 2.52
C PHE A 28 2.48 -2.39 1.35
N PHE A 29 1.92 -1.33 0.81
CA PHE A 29 1.08 -1.42 -0.39
C PHE A 29 1.43 -0.28 -1.35
N ILE A 30 1.01 -0.46 -2.59
CA ILE A 30 1.18 0.55 -3.65
C ILE A 30 -0.21 1.06 -4.02
N ASN A 31 -0.43 2.36 -3.91
CA ASN A 31 -1.68 2.97 -4.31
C ASN A 31 -1.79 2.99 -5.84
N VAL A 32 -2.89 2.44 -6.37
CA VAL A 32 -3.18 2.45 -7.81
C VAL A 32 -4.28 3.45 -8.18
N ALA A 33 -4.81 4.16 -7.18
CA ALA A 33 -5.84 5.17 -7.33
C ALA A 33 -5.59 6.28 -6.32
N ASP A 34 -6.37 7.36 -6.40
CA ASP A 34 -6.38 8.40 -5.37
C ASP A 34 -7.17 7.86 -4.17
N ASN A 35 -6.46 7.46 -3.13
CA ASN A 35 -7.02 6.90 -1.91
C ASN A 35 -7.04 7.94 -0.79
N GLY A 36 -7.71 9.06 -1.01
CA GLY A 36 -7.79 10.14 -0.05
C GLY A 36 -8.34 9.73 1.32
N SER A 37 -9.18 8.69 1.37
CA SER A 37 -9.69 8.14 2.64
C SER A 37 -8.59 7.54 3.52
N LEU A 38 -7.43 7.24 2.97
CA LEU A 38 -6.27 6.68 3.69
C LEU A 38 -5.32 7.76 4.19
N ASN A 39 -5.59 9.03 3.89
CA ASN A 39 -4.77 10.14 4.35
C ASN A 39 -5.04 10.45 5.82
N HIS A 40 -4.04 11.03 6.49
CA HIS A 40 -4.22 11.50 7.86
C HIS A 40 -5.28 12.61 7.92
N ARG A 41 -6.27 12.46 8.78
CA ARG A 41 -7.32 13.44 9.03
C ARG A 41 -7.29 13.95 10.46
N ASP A 42 -7.08 13.05 11.42
CA ASP A 42 -7.05 13.34 12.84
C ASP A 42 -6.27 12.25 13.58
N LYS A 43 -6.19 12.35 14.90
CA LYS A 43 -5.41 11.42 15.72
C LYS A 43 -6.21 10.21 16.21
N THR A 44 -7.39 9.94 15.62
CA THR A 44 -8.13 8.70 15.93
C THR A 44 -7.55 7.52 15.14
N PRO A 45 -7.76 6.26 15.56
CA PRO A 45 -7.31 5.10 14.79
C PRO A 45 -7.82 5.08 13.35
N GLN A 46 -9.08 5.45 13.12
CA GLN A 46 -9.66 5.50 11.78
C GLN A 46 -9.17 6.68 10.96
N GLY A 47 -8.89 7.81 11.60
CA GLY A 47 -8.53 9.06 10.93
C GLY A 47 -7.04 9.31 10.83
N TYR A 48 -6.18 8.55 11.53
CA TYR A 48 -4.74 8.78 11.51
C TYR A 48 -4.14 8.53 10.13
N GLY A 49 -4.68 7.57 9.39
CA GLY A 49 -4.25 7.27 8.03
C GLY A 49 -3.10 6.29 7.93
N TYR A 50 -2.55 6.21 6.73
CA TYR A 50 -1.46 5.28 6.39
C TYR A 50 -0.27 6.08 5.89
N ALA A 51 0.91 5.81 6.47
CA ALA A 51 2.11 6.60 6.22
C ALA A 51 2.66 6.32 4.81
N VAL A 52 2.67 7.34 3.96
CA VAL A 52 3.34 7.31 2.67
C VAL A 52 4.83 7.57 2.88
N PHE A 53 5.68 6.70 2.31
CA PHE A 53 7.12 6.81 2.47
C PHE A 53 7.89 6.79 1.15
N GLY A 54 7.21 6.57 0.03
CA GLY A 54 7.87 6.50 -1.26
C GLY A 54 6.90 6.58 -2.42
N LYS A 55 7.44 6.50 -3.63
CA LYS A 55 6.65 6.47 -4.86
C LYS A 55 7.33 5.61 -5.91
N VAL A 56 6.54 5.07 -6.83
CA VAL A 56 7.04 4.35 -8.00
C VAL A 56 7.63 5.37 -8.97
N SER A 57 8.91 5.21 -9.31
CA SER A 57 9.60 6.06 -10.29
C SER A 57 9.53 5.49 -11.71
N GLU A 58 9.52 4.16 -11.83
CA GLU A 58 9.43 3.44 -13.11
C GLU A 58 8.63 2.17 -12.92
N GLY A 59 7.98 1.68 -13.97
CA GLY A 59 7.27 0.40 -13.94
C GLY A 59 5.84 0.49 -13.44
N MET A 60 5.20 1.64 -13.47
CA MET A 60 3.81 1.77 -13.06
C MET A 60 2.87 0.93 -13.93
N ASP A 61 3.23 0.68 -15.19
CA ASP A 61 2.51 -0.23 -16.07
C ASP A 61 2.51 -1.66 -15.54
N VAL A 62 3.60 -2.11 -14.92
CA VAL A 62 3.67 -3.42 -14.25
C VAL A 62 2.77 -3.44 -13.01
N VAL A 63 2.76 -2.37 -12.23
CA VAL A 63 1.88 -2.24 -11.07
C VAL A 63 0.41 -2.33 -11.51
N ASP A 64 0.04 -1.65 -12.58
CA ASP A 64 -1.32 -1.69 -13.12
C ASP A 64 -1.69 -3.09 -13.60
N LYS A 65 -0.76 -3.84 -14.19
CA LYS A 65 -0.98 -5.24 -14.58
C LYS A 65 -1.21 -6.13 -13.35
N ILE A 66 -0.46 -5.93 -12.29
CA ILE A 66 -0.66 -6.66 -11.03
C ILE A 66 -2.05 -6.36 -10.46
N ALA A 67 -2.47 -5.11 -10.48
CA ALA A 67 -3.78 -4.69 -9.99
C ALA A 67 -4.94 -5.31 -10.79
N ALA A 68 -4.70 -5.66 -12.06
CA ALA A 68 -5.70 -6.22 -12.97
C ALA A 68 -5.77 -7.75 -12.97
N VAL A 69 -4.89 -8.45 -12.25
CA VAL A 69 -4.90 -9.92 -12.23
C VAL A 69 -6.18 -10.44 -11.58
N LYS A 70 -6.59 -11.64 -12.01
CA LYS A 70 -7.75 -12.30 -11.45
C LYS A 70 -7.49 -12.66 -9.98
N THR A 71 -8.45 -12.30 -9.13
CA THR A 71 -8.36 -12.51 -7.68
C THR A 71 -9.50 -13.41 -7.20
N GLY A 72 -9.36 -13.94 -6.01
CA GLY A 72 -10.36 -14.74 -5.33
C GLY A 72 -10.12 -14.73 -3.83
N THR A 73 -10.97 -15.46 -3.12
CA THR A 73 -10.83 -15.63 -1.66
C THR A 73 -10.03 -16.88 -1.37
N GLN A 74 -8.93 -16.74 -0.63
CA GLN A 74 -8.09 -17.86 -0.20
C GLN A 74 -7.78 -17.72 1.29
N LYS A 75 -7.94 -18.82 2.03
CA LYS A 75 -7.63 -18.89 3.47
C LYS A 75 -8.29 -17.76 4.27
N GLY A 76 -9.53 -17.37 3.89
CA GLY A 76 -10.28 -16.30 4.55
C GLY A 76 -9.92 -14.89 4.11
N PHE A 77 -8.96 -14.71 3.22
CA PHE A 77 -8.58 -13.40 2.68
C PHE A 77 -9.24 -13.16 1.33
N ARG A 78 -9.77 -11.95 1.12
CA ARG A 78 -10.38 -11.51 -0.14
C ARG A 78 -9.33 -10.87 -1.04
N ASP A 79 -9.64 -10.81 -2.33
CA ASP A 79 -8.84 -10.11 -3.33
C ASP A 79 -7.41 -10.63 -3.43
N VAL A 80 -7.23 -11.92 -3.20
CA VAL A 80 -5.93 -12.58 -3.34
C VAL A 80 -5.75 -13.02 -4.79
N PRO A 81 -4.63 -12.68 -5.46
CA PRO A 81 -4.35 -13.16 -6.81
C PRO A 81 -4.44 -14.69 -6.88
N GLU A 82 -5.17 -15.22 -7.86
CA GLU A 82 -5.30 -16.67 -8.05
C GLU A 82 -3.95 -17.33 -8.32
N THR A 83 -3.09 -16.64 -9.07
CA THR A 83 -1.68 -17.01 -9.24
C THR A 83 -0.84 -16.04 -8.43
N SER A 84 -0.01 -16.55 -7.53
CA SER A 84 0.80 -15.73 -6.63
C SER A 84 1.69 -14.76 -7.41
N VAL A 85 1.67 -13.50 -6.98
CA VAL A 85 2.62 -12.48 -7.44
C VAL A 85 3.74 -12.42 -6.40
N VAL A 86 4.96 -12.63 -6.83
CA VAL A 86 6.11 -12.82 -5.93
C VAL A 86 7.14 -11.72 -6.18
N ILE A 87 7.58 -11.06 -5.11
CA ILE A 87 8.76 -10.19 -5.14
C ILE A 87 9.99 -11.10 -5.08
N LYS A 88 10.69 -11.24 -6.20
CA LYS A 88 11.86 -12.14 -6.30
C LYS A 88 13.09 -11.57 -5.61
N SER A 89 13.25 -10.26 -5.66
CA SER A 89 14.38 -9.59 -5.03
C SER A 89 14.04 -8.14 -4.71
N MET A 90 14.71 -7.59 -3.74
CA MET A 90 14.62 -6.19 -3.38
C MET A 90 16.00 -5.75 -2.91
N LYS A 91 16.50 -4.64 -3.45
CA LYS A 91 17.83 -4.13 -3.07
C LYS A 91 17.82 -2.60 -3.14
N VAL A 92 18.65 -2.00 -2.29
CA VAL A 92 18.88 -0.56 -2.28
C VAL A 92 19.92 -0.23 -3.35
N LEU A 93 19.58 0.73 -4.21
CA LEU A 93 20.53 1.21 -5.23
C LEU A 93 21.50 2.23 -4.60
N PRO A 94 22.74 2.27 -5.11
CA PRO A 94 23.72 3.27 -4.66
C PRO A 94 23.32 4.69 -5.04
#